data_2968b3ef5ba701293b7ad5aeb17dbf18
#
_entry.id   2968b3ef5ba701293b7ad5aeb17dbf18
#
_cell.length_a   1.000
_cell.length_b   1.000
_cell.length_c   1.000
_cell.angle_alpha   90.00
_cell.angle_beta   90.00
_cell.angle_gamma   90.00
#
_symmetry.space_group_name_H-M   'P 1'
#
loop_
_entity.id
_entity.type
_entity.pdbx_description
1 polymer ?
#
loop_
_entity_poly.entity_id
_entity_poly.type
_entity_poly.pdbx_seq_one_letter_code
_entity_poly.pdbx_strand_id
1 'polypeptide(L)'
;MSHIEYKTLDQIKWMREAGLVVAEIHRSLREAARPGVTTGELDEISADAIRRCGARSNFLNYYGYPATVCISPNDVIVHGIPGKRKLAIGDIVTFDCGAWLERSGQQWHGDAAFSMIVGDEFTSDEEFARSWVRRHQGPGAGKRWGSAIPSAPQSEAGETSADSAGEVSRQGSVARRRELNLVTREALWAALASVARGKRVSAVGEAVERVVAERAEDLGWEAGIIEDFTGHGIGTAMHQDPEVLNYRVRGLMPKLRPGMVLAVEPMLTSGDIENVTENDDWTVRTVDGSDA
;
A
#
# COMPACT_ATOMS: atom_id res chain seq x y z
N MET A 1 14.20 -26.31 0.38
CA MET A 1 13.80 -25.82 1.72
C MET A 1 13.93 -24.31 1.68
N SER A 2 12.87 -23.59 1.95
CA SER A 2 12.89 -22.13 2.03
C SER A 2 13.88 -21.70 3.12
N HIS A 3 14.77 -20.78 2.78
CA HIS A 3 15.77 -20.27 3.73
C HIS A 3 15.30 -18.95 4.31
N ILE A 4 14.63 -18.99 5.47
CA ILE A 4 14.17 -17.79 6.17
C ILE A 4 15.35 -17.19 6.93
N GLU A 5 15.67 -15.94 6.66
CA GLU A 5 16.70 -15.17 7.37
C GLU A 5 16.14 -14.62 8.69
N TYR A 6 16.73 -15.05 9.80
CA TYR A 6 16.39 -14.55 11.14
C TYR A 6 17.39 -13.47 11.55
N LYS A 7 16.93 -12.24 11.72
CA LYS A 7 17.74 -11.07 12.04
C LYS A 7 18.03 -11.00 13.53
N THR A 8 19.26 -10.64 13.87
CA THR A 8 19.65 -10.23 15.22
C THR A 8 19.06 -8.86 15.56
N LEU A 9 19.09 -8.46 16.84
CA LEU A 9 18.62 -7.14 17.25
C LEU A 9 19.39 -5.99 16.57
N ASP A 10 20.67 -6.15 16.31
CA ASP A 10 21.46 -5.12 15.62
C ASP A 10 21.12 -5.04 14.13
N GLN A 11 20.90 -6.18 13.49
CA GLN A 11 20.42 -6.22 12.10
C GLN A 11 19.02 -5.58 11.95
N ILE A 12 18.13 -5.81 12.92
CA ILE A 12 16.80 -5.13 12.96
C ILE A 12 16.98 -3.62 13.10
N LYS A 13 17.95 -3.12 13.87
CA LYS A 13 18.26 -1.68 13.94
C LYS A 13 18.73 -1.13 12.59
N TRP A 14 19.58 -1.87 11.87
CA TRP A 14 20.00 -1.45 10.52
C TRP A 14 18.85 -1.42 9.53
N MET A 15 17.96 -2.42 9.57
CA MET A 15 16.74 -2.40 8.78
C MET A 15 15.82 -1.23 9.15
N ARG A 16 15.72 -0.91 10.45
CA ARG A 16 14.98 0.27 10.90
C ARG A 16 15.56 1.58 10.31
N GLU A 17 16.90 1.69 10.20
CA GLU A 17 17.50 2.85 9.53
C GLU A 17 17.08 2.94 8.07
N ALA A 18 17.07 1.82 7.32
CA ALA A 18 16.57 1.78 5.94
C ALA A 18 15.06 2.13 5.88
N GLY A 19 14.24 1.62 6.80
CA GLY A 19 12.84 1.98 6.91
C GLY A 19 12.60 3.47 7.21
N LEU A 20 13.50 4.14 7.95
CA LEU A 20 13.44 5.59 8.17
C LEU A 20 13.74 6.38 6.89
N VAL A 21 14.58 5.85 5.99
CA VAL A 21 14.77 6.44 4.65
C VAL A 21 13.48 6.34 3.86
N VAL A 22 12.83 5.18 3.87
CA VAL A 22 11.53 5.00 3.19
C VAL A 22 10.48 5.95 3.75
N ALA A 23 10.43 6.14 5.07
CA ALA A 23 9.53 7.11 5.71
C ALA A 23 9.81 8.57 5.25
N GLU A 24 11.07 8.94 5.02
CA GLU A 24 11.41 10.27 4.46
C GLU A 24 10.99 10.40 3.00
N ILE A 25 11.13 9.33 2.20
CA ILE A 25 10.59 9.31 0.82
C ILE A 25 9.08 9.52 0.86
N HIS A 26 8.35 8.76 1.67
CA HIS A 26 6.90 8.89 1.84
C HIS A 26 6.49 10.31 2.22
N ARG A 27 7.18 10.92 3.18
CA ARG A 27 6.92 12.30 3.60
C ARG A 27 7.07 13.27 2.42
N SER A 28 8.18 13.17 1.69
CA SER A 28 8.49 14.04 0.56
C SER A 28 7.46 13.89 -0.58
N LEU A 29 7.05 12.66 -0.88
CA LEU A 29 6.05 12.38 -1.91
C LEU A 29 4.65 12.87 -1.51
N ARG A 30 4.22 12.66 -0.26
CA ARG A 30 2.94 13.15 0.25
C ARG A 30 2.82 14.67 0.18
N GLU A 31 3.89 15.39 0.51
CA GLU A 31 3.94 16.86 0.43
C GLU A 31 3.88 17.36 -1.02
N ALA A 32 4.41 16.60 -1.98
CA ALA A 32 4.50 16.96 -3.38
C ALA A 32 3.31 16.48 -4.24
N ALA A 33 2.68 15.39 -3.87
CA ALA A 33 1.60 14.77 -4.64
C ALA A 33 0.32 15.62 -4.60
N ARG A 34 0.14 16.44 -5.62
CA ARG A 34 -0.99 17.36 -5.79
C ARG A 34 -1.44 17.39 -7.25
N PRO A 35 -2.65 17.89 -7.53
CA PRO A 35 -3.13 17.97 -8.91
C PRO A 35 -2.16 18.74 -9.82
N GLY A 36 -1.91 18.19 -11.00
CA GLY A 36 -1.06 18.76 -12.03
C GLY A 36 0.42 18.38 -11.99
N VAL A 37 0.91 17.82 -10.87
CA VAL A 37 2.28 17.26 -10.79
C VAL A 37 2.34 15.96 -11.60
N THR A 38 3.41 15.75 -12.33
CA THR A 38 3.65 14.52 -13.09
C THR A 38 4.24 13.42 -12.19
N THR A 39 3.98 12.17 -12.54
CA THR A 39 4.59 11.04 -11.83
C THR A 39 6.12 11.04 -11.98
N GLY A 40 6.67 11.56 -13.08
CA GLY A 40 8.12 11.72 -13.28
C GLY A 40 8.74 12.76 -12.32
N GLU A 41 8.08 13.91 -12.08
CA GLU A 41 8.55 14.89 -11.08
C GLU A 41 8.55 14.29 -9.66
N LEU A 42 7.62 13.38 -9.37
CA LEU A 42 7.58 12.67 -8.09
C LEU A 42 8.71 11.64 -7.97
N ASP A 43 9.10 10.98 -9.05
CA ASP A 43 10.29 10.11 -9.04
C ASP A 43 11.58 10.90 -8.78
N GLU A 44 11.72 12.10 -9.36
CA GLU A 44 12.87 12.98 -9.07
C GLU A 44 12.92 13.37 -7.57
N ILE A 45 11.77 13.61 -6.95
CA ILE A 45 11.67 13.90 -5.51
C ILE A 45 12.06 12.66 -4.67
N SER A 46 11.64 11.46 -5.08
CA SER A 46 12.04 10.20 -4.45
C SER A 46 13.56 10.01 -4.54
N ALA A 47 14.13 10.16 -5.73
CA ALA A 47 15.57 10.05 -5.96
C ALA A 47 16.38 11.03 -5.10
N ASP A 48 15.86 12.24 -4.95
CA ASP A 48 16.46 13.30 -4.13
C ASP A 48 16.44 12.94 -2.64
N ALA A 49 15.31 12.43 -2.14
CA ALA A 49 15.17 11.99 -0.76
C ALA A 49 16.13 10.84 -0.44
N ILE A 50 16.23 9.82 -1.31
CA ILE A 50 17.16 8.71 -1.19
C ILE A 50 18.61 9.21 -1.11
N ARG A 51 18.99 10.12 -2.02
CA ARG A 51 20.33 10.70 -2.07
C ARG A 51 20.66 11.51 -0.80
N ARG A 52 19.73 12.35 -0.32
CA ARG A 52 19.93 13.13 0.92
C ARG A 52 20.13 12.25 2.13
N CYS A 53 19.50 11.08 2.17
CA CYS A 53 19.67 10.11 3.25
C CYS A 53 20.94 9.25 3.11
N GLY A 54 21.73 9.41 2.05
CA GLY A 54 22.92 8.59 1.79
C GLY A 54 22.60 7.13 1.52
N ALA A 55 21.37 6.85 1.06
CA ALA A 55 20.87 5.52 0.75
C ALA A 55 20.91 5.24 -0.76
N ARG A 56 20.46 4.05 -1.15
CA ARG A 56 20.25 3.66 -2.54
C ARG A 56 18.85 3.10 -2.72
N SER A 57 18.29 3.24 -3.95
CA SER A 57 16.98 2.70 -4.29
C SER A 57 17.02 1.17 -4.33
N ASN A 58 15.95 0.52 -3.88
CA ASN A 58 15.71 -0.90 -4.11
C ASN A 58 15.33 -1.16 -5.57
N PHE A 59 14.67 -0.21 -6.25
CA PHE A 59 13.98 -0.44 -7.52
C PHE A 59 14.82 -0.04 -8.74
N LEU A 60 15.55 1.08 -8.68
CA LEU A 60 16.33 1.55 -9.82
C LEU A 60 17.34 0.49 -10.29
N ASN A 61 17.19 0.05 -11.54
CA ASN A 61 17.95 -1.04 -12.17
C ASN A 61 17.69 -2.45 -11.57
N TYR A 62 16.71 -2.62 -10.69
CA TYR A 62 16.27 -3.95 -10.26
C TYR A 62 15.57 -4.65 -11.43
N TYR A 63 16.22 -5.68 -11.97
CA TYR A 63 15.81 -6.34 -13.23
C TYR A 63 15.52 -5.37 -14.40
N GLY A 64 16.15 -4.19 -14.39
CA GLY A 64 15.97 -3.18 -15.45
C GLY A 64 14.86 -2.15 -15.18
N TYR A 65 14.22 -2.16 -14.00
CA TYR A 65 13.22 -1.12 -13.64
C TYR A 65 13.85 0.28 -13.70
N PRO A 66 13.23 1.27 -14.41
CA PRO A 66 13.91 2.51 -14.75
C PRO A 66 13.83 3.64 -13.72
N ALA A 67 13.12 3.45 -12.60
CA ALA A 67 12.79 4.53 -11.66
C ALA A 67 13.13 4.17 -10.20
N THR A 68 13.05 5.15 -9.30
CA THR A 68 13.36 4.97 -7.87
C THR A 68 12.13 4.66 -7.02
N VAL A 69 10.94 4.84 -7.56
CA VAL A 69 9.63 4.60 -6.94
C VAL A 69 8.68 4.00 -7.97
N CYS A 70 7.77 3.11 -7.56
CA CYS A 70 6.64 2.74 -8.37
C CYS A 70 5.46 3.68 -8.06
N ILE A 71 4.82 4.26 -9.09
CA ILE A 71 3.68 5.14 -8.94
C ILE A 71 2.50 4.57 -9.72
N SER A 72 1.53 4.06 -9.00
CA SER A 72 0.42 3.27 -9.53
C SER A 72 -0.91 4.01 -9.34
N PRO A 73 -1.39 4.78 -10.35
CA PRO A 73 -2.64 5.53 -10.24
C PRO A 73 -3.83 4.75 -10.81
N ASN A 74 -4.95 4.79 -10.09
CA ASN A 74 -6.27 4.27 -10.45
C ASN A 74 -6.26 2.75 -10.74
N ASP A 75 -6.41 2.35 -11.98
CA ASP A 75 -6.44 0.98 -12.47
C ASP A 75 -5.07 0.29 -12.52
N VAL A 76 -4.00 0.99 -12.17
CA VAL A 76 -2.66 0.39 -12.03
C VAL A 76 -2.53 -0.23 -10.66
N ILE A 77 -2.35 -1.55 -10.62
CA ILE A 77 -2.22 -2.32 -9.38
C ILE A 77 -0.84 -2.09 -8.76
N VAL A 78 0.22 -2.40 -9.51
CA VAL A 78 1.61 -2.33 -9.05
C VAL A 78 2.57 -1.94 -10.17
N HIS A 79 3.79 -1.61 -9.82
CA HIS A 79 4.96 -1.39 -10.68
C HIS A 79 4.78 -0.28 -11.74
N GLY A 80 3.84 0.64 -11.54
CA GLY A 80 3.64 1.75 -12.45
C GLY A 80 4.92 2.57 -12.65
N ILE A 81 5.39 2.69 -13.91
CA ILE A 81 6.60 3.44 -14.25
C ILE A 81 6.27 4.94 -14.24
N PRO A 82 6.97 5.76 -13.44
CA PRO A 82 6.81 7.22 -13.44
C PRO A 82 7.11 7.85 -14.80
N GLY A 83 6.33 8.86 -15.18
CA GLY A 83 6.49 9.52 -16.47
C GLY A 83 5.71 10.83 -16.60
N LYS A 84 5.14 11.09 -17.79
CA LYS A 84 4.46 12.33 -18.12
C LYS A 84 3.02 12.45 -17.59
N ARG A 85 2.46 11.40 -16.99
CA ARG A 85 1.11 11.41 -16.43
C ARG A 85 1.03 12.43 -15.31
N LYS A 86 0.06 13.35 -15.40
CA LYS A 86 -0.27 14.31 -14.37
C LYS A 86 -1.31 13.73 -13.43
N LEU A 87 -1.15 13.93 -12.14
CA LEU A 87 -2.15 13.59 -11.15
C LEU A 87 -3.34 14.53 -11.26
N ALA A 88 -4.55 13.97 -11.15
CA ALA A 88 -5.81 14.72 -11.15
C ALA A 88 -6.49 14.63 -9.78
N ILE A 89 -7.33 15.61 -9.44
CA ILE A 89 -8.17 15.55 -8.24
C ILE A 89 -9.03 14.29 -8.29
N GLY A 90 -9.03 13.53 -7.19
CA GLY A 90 -9.79 12.29 -7.05
C GLY A 90 -9.08 11.05 -7.60
N ASP A 91 -7.88 11.15 -8.17
CA ASP A 91 -7.08 9.93 -8.45
C ASP A 91 -6.77 9.22 -7.13
N ILE A 92 -6.96 7.90 -7.09
CA ILE A 92 -6.31 7.06 -6.10
C ILE A 92 -4.91 6.76 -6.63
N VAL A 93 -3.88 6.95 -5.80
CA VAL A 93 -2.49 6.74 -6.21
C VAL A 93 -1.74 5.99 -5.14
N THR A 94 -1.11 4.89 -5.52
CA THR A 94 -0.19 4.13 -4.66
C THR A 94 1.25 4.48 -5.01
N PHE A 95 2.03 4.79 -3.99
CA PHE A 95 3.47 5.03 -4.04
C PHE A 95 4.17 3.90 -3.32
N ASP A 96 4.87 3.06 -4.07
CA ASP A 96 5.69 2.00 -3.51
C ASP A 96 7.15 2.42 -3.52
N CYS A 97 7.79 2.39 -2.34
CA CYS A 97 9.09 3.00 -2.06
C CYS A 97 10.00 2.02 -1.34
N GLY A 98 11.16 1.79 -1.92
CA GLY A 98 12.18 0.93 -1.34
C GLY A 98 13.57 1.57 -1.32
N ALA A 99 14.28 1.40 -0.21
CA ALA A 99 15.66 1.88 -0.09
C ALA A 99 16.52 0.93 0.74
N TRP A 100 17.84 0.95 0.48
CA TRP A 100 18.79 0.18 1.26
C TRP A 100 19.99 0.99 1.70
N LEU A 101 20.57 0.55 2.81
CA LEU A 101 21.79 1.06 3.39
C LEU A 101 22.81 -0.06 3.55
N GLU A 102 24.08 0.26 3.38
CA GLU A 102 25.16 -0.69 3.67
C GLU A 102 25.55 -0.59 5.15
N ARG A 103 25.55 -1.74 5.86
CA ARG A 103 26.07 -1.88 7.22
C ARG A 103 26.82 -3.19 7.34
N SER A 104 28.03 -3.13 7.89
CA SER A 104 28.90 -4.31 8.06
C SER A 104 29.12 -5.11 6.76
N GLY A 105 29.25 -4.41 5.62
CA GLY A 105 29.52 -5.03 4.32
C GLY A 105 28.32 -5.76 3.70
N GLN A 106 27.11 -5.54 4.22
CA GLN A 106 25.86 -6.09 3.69
C GLN A 106 24.84 -4.99 3.43
N GLN A 107 23.94 -5.23 2.47
CA GLN A 107 22.80 -4.37 2.19
C GLN A 107 21.66 -4.70 3.16
N TRP A 108 20.99 -3.67 3.67
CA TRP A 108 19.83 -3.79 4.54
C TRP A 108 18.69 -2.97 3.95
N HIS A 109 17.63 -3.66 3.61
CA HIS A 109 16.51 -3.13 2.84
C HIS A 109 15.38 -2.67 3.75
N GLY A 110 14.76 -1.57 3.37
CA GLY A 110 13.46 -1.10 3.83
C GLY A 110 12.53 -1.00 2.64
N ASP A 111 11.26 -1.30 2.85
CA ASP A 111 10.24 -1.35 1.81
C ASP A 111 8.88 -1.02 2.41
N ALA A 112 8.13 -0.12 1.77
CA ALA A 112 6.76 0.21 2.16
C ALA A 112 6.03 0.99 1.06
N ALA A 113 4.72 0.78 0.98
CA ALA A 113 3.84 1.54 0.11
C ALA A 113 2.82 2.34 0.92
N PHE A 114 2.29 3.41 0.31
CA PHE A 114 1.10 4.10 0.78
C PHE A 114 0.23 4.51 -0.39
N SER A 115 -1.08 4.54 -0.16
CA SER A 115 -2.05 5.03 -1.12
C SER A 115 -2.72 6.29 -0.60
N MET A 116 -3.09 7.20 -1.50
CA MET A 116 -3.83 8.42 -1.16
C MET A 116 -4.82 8.79 -2.27
N ILE A 117 -5.83 9.57 -1.91
CA ILE A 117 -6.68 10.25 -2.87
C ILE A 117 -6.13 11.65 -3.09
N VAL A 118 -5.81 11.98 -4.34
CA VAL A 118 -5.25 13.29 -4.71
C VAL A 118 -6.27 14.40 -4.45
N GLY A 119 -5.87 15.34 -3.60
CA GLY A 119 -6.74 16.46 -3.17
C GLY A 119 -7.44 16.22 -1.83
N ASP A 120 -7.41 15.02 -1.26
CA ASP A 120 -7.93 14.75 0.09
C ASP A 120 -6.87 15.08 1.16
N GLU A 121 -7.35 15.42 2.37
CA GLU A 121 -6.48 15.52 3.54
C GLU A 121 -5.93 14.13 3.93
N PHE A 122 -4.63 14.07 4.13
CA PHE A 122 -3.98 12.82 4.51
C PHE A 122 -4.10 12.58 6.02
N THR A 123 -4.74 11.48 6.40
CA THR A 123 -4.71 10.99 7.78
C THR A 123 -3.44 10.19 8.03
N SER A 124 -2.62 10.61 8.99
CA SER A 124 -1.37 9.91 9.32
C SER A 124 -1.61 8.46 9.75
N ASP A 125 -0.60 7.59 9.53
CA ASP A 125 -0.70 6.19 9.96
C ASP A 125 -0.82 6.08 11.48
N GLU A 126 -0.19 6.96 12.24
CA GLU A 126 -0.30 7.01 13.69
C GLU A 126 -1.72 7.37 14.15
N GLU A 127 -2.34 8.37 13.53
CA GLU A 127 -3.71 8.77 13.81
C GLU A 127 -4.71 7.69 13.42
N PHE A 128 -4.54 7.09 12.25
CA PHE A 128 -5.33 5.96 11.80
C PHE A 128 -5.20 4.76 12.75
N ALA A 129 -3.97 4.36 13.09
CA ALA A 129 -3.71 3.27 14.02
C ALA A 129 -4.35 3.50 15.39
N ARG A 130 -4.21 4.70 15.95
CA ARG A 130 -4.87 5.07 17.21
C ARG A 130 -6.39 4.95 17.12
N SER A 131 -7.00 5.35 16.03
CA SER A 131 -8.44 5.23 15.81
C SER A 131 -8.85 3.76 15.65
N TRP A 132 -8.06 2.99 14.91
CA TRP A 132 -8.29 1.56 14.69
C TRP A 132 -8.21 0.76 16.00
N VAL A 133 -7.17 0.96 16.82
CA VAL A 133 -7.01 0.33 18.12
C VAL A 133 -8.18 0.65 19.05
N ARG A 134 -8.61 1.92 19.11
CA ARG A 134 -9.77 2.31 19.93
C ARG A 134 -11.05 1.57 19.53
N ARG A 135 -11.27 1.37 18.22
CA ARG A 135 -12.44 0.65 17.72
C ARG A 135 -12.41 -0.84 18.02
N HIS A 136 -11.23 -1.47 18.01
CA HIS A 136 -11.09 -2.93 18.16
C HIS A 136 -10.76 -3.41 19.57
N GLN A 137 -10.36 -2.53 20.47
CA GLN A 137 -9.95 -2.87 21.84
C GLN A 137 -10.74 -2.14 22.95
N GLY A 138 -11.63 -1.21 22.58
CA GLY A 138 -12.43 -0.42 23.54
C GLY A 138 -13.66 -1.16 24.07
N PRO A 139 -14.33 -0.64 25.14
CA PRO A 139 -15.63 -1.12 25.57
C PRO A 139 -16.66 -0.94 24.44
N GLY A 140 -17.04 -2.02 23.80
CA GLY A 140 -17.84 -2.03 22.57
C GLY A 140 -17.15 -2.68 21.37
N ALA A 141 -15.92 -3.17 21.53
CA ALA A 141 -15.25 -4.01 20.54
C ALA A 141 -16.16 -5.21 20.19
N GLY A 142 -16.56 -5.33 18.93
CA GLY A 142 -17.52 -6.32 18.45
C GLY A 142 -18.92 -5.78 18.13
N LYS A 143 -19.19 -4.48 18.33
CA LYS A 143 -20.37 -3.85 17.74
C LYS A 143 -20.08 -3.45 16.29
N ARG A 144 -21.02 -3.75 15.38
CA ARG A 144 -20.98 -3.38 13.96
C ARG A 144 -20.44 -1.95 13.77
N TRP A 145 -19.60 -1.80 12.80
CA TRP A 145 -19.06 -0.53 12.37
C TRP A 145 -20.19 0.44 12.04
N GLY A 146 -20.33 1.51 12.82
CA GLY A 146 -21.19 2.61 12.44
C GLY A 146 -20.57 3.35 11.25
N SER A 147 -21.41 3.73 10.32
CA SER A 147 -21.12 4.48 9.10
C SER A 147 -20.50 5.86 9.38
N ALA A 148 -19.27 5.89 9.83
CA ALA A 148 -18.49 7.11 9.91
C ALA A 148 -17.35 7.07 8.90
N ILE A 149 -17.70 7.01 7.61
CA ILE A 149 -16.89 7.62 6.55
C ILE A 149 -16.94 9.12 6.87
N PRO A 150 -15.83 9.82 7.09
CA PRO A 150 -15.87 11.27 7.21
C PRO A 150 -16.57 11.81 5.97
N SER A 151 -17.71 12.47 6.15
CA SER A 151 -18.36 13.20 5.07
C SER A 151 -17.34 14.20 4.53
N ALA A 152 -17.13 14.15 3.22
CA ALA A 152 -16.29 15.13 2.53
C ALA A 152 -16.71 16.55 2.97
N PRO A 153 -15.77 17.50 3.17
CA PRO A 153 -16.11 18.88 3.36
C PRO A 153 -17.00 19.29 2.18
N GLN A 154 -18.18 19.79 2.48
CA GLN A 154 -19.07 20.36 1.47
C GLN A 154 -18.38 21.61 0.93
N SER A 155 -17.69 21.49 -0.21
CA SER A 155 -17.32 22.66 -0.99
C SER A 155 -18.61 23.25 -1.52
N GLU A 156 -18.89 24.51 -1.18
CA GLU A 156 -19.99 25.29 -1.77
C GLU A 156 -19.86 25.22 -3.30
N ALA A 157 -20.75 24.49 -3.92
CA ALA A 157 -20.85 24.37 -5.37
C ALA A 157 -21.40 25.69 -5.91
N GLY A 158 -20.55 26.47 -6.54
CA GLY A 158 -20.98 27.50 -7.46
C GLY A 158 -21.65 26.83 -8.67
N GLU A 159 -22.92 27.18 -8.91
CA GLU A 159 -23.71 26.72 -10.05
C GLU A 159 -23.05 27.08 -11.38
N THR A 160 -22.60 26.08 -12.16
CA THR A 160 -22.47 26.18 -13.61
C THR A 160 -23.06 24.94 -14.26
N SER A 161 -24.06 25.15 -15.08
CA SER A 161 -24.84 24.18 -15.83
C SER A 161 -24.06 23.44 -16.91
N ALA A 162 -24.46 22.20 -17.15
CA ALA A 162 -24.15 21.28 -18.23
C ALA A 162 -22.89 20.42 -18.02
N ASP A 163 -23.03 19.35 -17.23
CA ASP A 163 -22.48 18.00 -17.42
C ASP A 163 -22.87 17.06 -16.25
N SER A 164 -24.13 17.07 -15.86
CA SER A 164 -24.59 16.41 -14.64
C SER A 164 -24.42 14.87 -14.62
N ALA A 165 -24.41 14.21 -15.78
CA ALA A 165 -24.23 12.76 -15.85
C ALA A 165 -22.76 12.34 -15.68
N GLY A 166 -21.81 13.11 -16.22
CA GLY A 166 -20.38 12.87 -16.07
C GLY A 166 -19.86 13.19 -14.67
N GLU A 167 -20.48 14.17 -13.99
CA GLU A 167 -20.08 14.61 -12.65
C GLU A 167 -20.60 13.66 -11.56
N VAL A 168 -21.81 13.15 -11.70
CA VAL A 168 -22.37 12.11 -10.82
C VAL A 168 -21.57 10.80 -10.94
N SER A 169 -21.14 10.42 -12.15
CA SER A 169 -20.29 9.25 -12.38
C SER A 169 -18.90 9.42 -11.73
N ARG A 170 -18.28 10.62 -11.85
CA ARG A 170 -16.97 10.91 -11.22
C ARG A 170 -17.04 10.96 -9.70
N GLN A 171 -18.08 11.56 -9.12
CA GLN A 171 -18.27 11.62 -7.67
C GLN A 171 -18.47 10.22 -7.07
N GLY A 172 -19.25 9.35 -7.73
CA GLY A 172 -19.40 7.95 -7.34
C GLY A 172 -18.07 7.19 -7.38
N SER A 173 -17.25 7.44 -8.40
CA SER A 173 -15.90 6.86 -8.53
C SER A 173 -14.96 7.30 -7.40
N VAL A 174 -14.91 8.58 -7.05
CA VAL A 174 -14.04 9.09 -5.95
C VAL A 174 -14.50 8.55 -4.59
N ALA A 175 -15.80 8.43 -4.34
CA ALA A 175 -16.30 7.81 -3.12
C ALA A 175 -15.85 6.34 -3.02
N ARG A 176 -15.96 5.58 -4.11
CA ARG A 176 -15.51 4.19 -4.18
C ARG A 176 -14.00 4.07 -3.94
N ARG A 177 -13.18 4.97 -4.49
CA ARG A 177 -11.73 5.04 -4.25
C ARG A 177 -11.39 5.27 -2.79
N ARG A 178 -12.13 6.17 -2.11
CA ARG A 178 -11.96 6.39 -0.66
C ARG A 178 -12.30 5.16 0.16
N GLU A 179 -13.37 4.46 -0.22
CA GLU A 179 -13.76 3.20 0.42
C GLU A 179 -12.70 2.13 0.21
N LEU A 180 -12.21 1.93 -1.02
CA LEU A 180 -11.14 0.99 -1.35
C LEU A 180 -9.88 1.28 -0.53
N ASN A 181 -9.41 2.52 -0.52
CA ASN A 181 -8.25 2.94 0.26
C ASN A 181 -8.43 2.66 1.76
N LEU A 182 -9.64 2.90 2.29
CA LEU A 182 -9.95 2.62 3.69
C LEU A 182 -9.91 1.11 3.99
N VAL A 183 -10.57 0.30 3.16
CA VAL A 183 -10.62 -1.17 3.34
C VAL A 183 -9.22 -1.76 3.28
N THR A 184 -8.41 -1.36 2.29
CA THR A 184 -7.02 -1.83 2.13
C THR A 184 -6.18 -1.49 3.36
N ARG A 185 -6.30 -0.26 3.87
CA ARG A 185 -5.58 0.18 5.06
C ARG A 185 -6.02 -0.56 6.32
N GLU A 186 -7.31 -0.84 6.47
CA GLU A 186 -7.82 -1.64 7.57
C GLU A 186 -7.38 -3.10 7.49
N ALA A 187 -7.36 -3.67 6.29
CA ALA A 187 -6.84 -5.02 6.05
C ALA A 187 -5.36 -5.12 6.43
N LEU A 188 -4.54 -4.12 6.06
CA LEU A 188 -3.14 -4.04 6.48
C LEU A 188 -2.99 -4.01 8.00
N TRP A 189 -3.73 -3.15 8.70
CA TRP A 189 -3.63 -3.06 10.17
C TRP A 189 -4.11 -4.34 10.88
N ALA A 190 -5.15 -4.99 10.36
CA ALA A 190 -5.59 -6.30 10.87
C ALA A 190 -4.53 -7.39 10.64
N ALA A 191 -3.91 -7.39 9.47
CA ALA A 191 -2.82 -8.30 9.13
C ALA A 191 -1.61 -8.11 10.05
N LEU A 192 -1.15 -6.87 10.28
CA LEU A 192 -0.06 -6.55 11.21
C LEU A 192 -0.39 -6.98 12.65
N ALA A 193 -1.62 -6.74 13.10
CA ALA A 193 -2.07 -7.21 14.41
C ALA A 193 -2.11 -8.74 14.53
N SER A 194 -2.39 -9.43 13.41
CA SER A 194 -2.40 -10.89 13.37
C SER A 194 -0.99 -11.49 13.51
N VAL A 195 0.03 -10.84 12.96
CA VAL A 195 1.44 -11.26 13.11
C VAL A 195 1.86 -11.26 14.59
N ALA A 196 1.44 -10.26 15.37
CA ALA A 196 1.76 -10.17 16.78
C ALA A 196 1.11 -11.27 17.65
N ARG A 197 0.00 -11.85 17.19
CA ARG A 197 -0.80 -12.84 17.93
C ARG A 197 -0.80 -14.23 17.28
N GLY A 198 -0.47 -14.28 16.00
CA GLY A 198 -0.51 -15.47 15.18
C GLY A 198 0.63 -16.44 15.51
N LYS A 199 0.45 -17.68 15.08
CA LYS A 199 1.47 -18.73 15.20
C LYS A 199 2.20 -18.97 13.87
N ARG A 200 1.59 -18.58 12.76
CA ARG A 200 2.07 -18.82 11.39
C ARG A 200 1.83 -17.60 10.52
N VAL A 201 2.57 -17.50 9.44
CA VAL A 201 2.45 -16.44 8.44
C VAL A 201 1.05 -16.42 7.80
N SER A 202 0.36 -17.56 7.69
CA SER A 202 -1.02 -17.62 7.18
C SER A 202 -2.04 -16.77 7.94
N ALA A 203 -1.73 -16.33 9.17
CA ALA A 203 -2.60 -15.43 9.92
C ALA A 203 -2.80 -14.07 9.20
N VAL A 204 -1.86 -13.68 8.33
CA VAL A 204 -1.95 -12.46 7.52
C VAL A 204 -3.13 -12.55 6.56
N GLY A 205 -3.13 -13.54 5.67
CA GLY A 205 -4.20 -13.72 4.67
C GLY A 205 -5.56 -13.95 5.31
N GLU A 206 -5.63 -14.72 6.42
CA GLU A 206 -6.86 -14.91 7.19
C GLU A 206 -7.43 -13.59 7.74
N ALA A 207 -6.55 -12.65 8.12
CA ALA A 207 -6.95 -11.34 8.62
C ALA A 207 -7.41 -10.40 7.51
N VAL A 208 -6.74 -10.44 6.34
CA VAL A 208 -7.11 -9.64 5.15
C VAL A 208 -8.50 -10.06 4.67
N GLU A 209 -8.72 -11.34 4.35
CA GLU A 209 -10.02 -11.84 3.89
C GLU A 209 -11.16 -11.50 4.86
N ARG A 210 -10.91 -11.64 6.17
CA ARG A 210 -11.92 -11.30 7.15
C ARG A 210 -12.32 -9.84 7.08
N VAL A 211 -11.36 -8.89 6.96
CA VAL A 211 -11.69 -7.46 6.87
C VAL A 211 -12.43 -7.16 5.58
N VAL A 212 -12.01 -7.74 4.45
CA VAL A 212 -12.69 -7.55 3.16
C VAL A 212 -14.13 -8.03 3.25
N ALA A 213 -14.39 -9.23 3.79
CA ALA A 213 -15.74 -9.77 3.94
C ALA A 213 -16.62 -8.92 4.91
N GLU A 214 -16.06 -8.50 6.06
CA GLU A 214 -16.77 -7.64 7.01
C GLU A 214 -17.14 -6.29 6.37
N ARG A 215 -16.25 -5.73 5.54
CA ARG A 215 -16.50 -4.47 4.85
C ARG A 215 -17.47 -4.60 3.67
N ALA A 216 -17.48 -5.73 2.97
CA ALA A 216 -18.45 -5.99 1.91
C ALA A 216 -19.90 -5.88 2.41
N GLU A 217 -20.18 -6.38 3.64
CA GLU A 217 -21.50 -6.26 4.27
C GLU A 217 -21.89 -4.78 4.53
N ASP A 218 -20.93 -3.95 4.96
CA ASP A 218 -21.17 -2.54 5.30
C ASP A 218 -21.33 -1.65 4.05
N LEU A 219 -20.53 -1.92 3.02
CA LEU A 219 -20.42 -1.08 1.82
C LEU A 219 -21.37 -1.50 0.69
N GLY A 220 -21.88 -2.73 0.74
CA GLY A 220 -22.72 -3.30 -0.31
C GLY A 220 -21.94 -3.71 -1.57
N TRP A 221 -20.62 -3.85 -1.46
CA TRP A 221 -19.72 -4.37 -2.49
C TRP A 221 -18.50 -5.00 -1.85
N GLU A 222 -17.87 -5.93 -2.54
CA GLU A 222 -16.70 -6.66 -2.09
C GLU A 222 -15.46 -6.24 -2.89
N ALA A 223 -14.35 -5.97 -2.19
CA ALA A 223 -13.07 -5.70 -2.82
C ALA A 223 -12.43 -7.02 -3.28
N GLY A 224 -11.88 -7.02 -4.50
CA GLY A 224 -11.06 -8.13 -4.97
C GLY A 224 -9.71 -8.16 -4.23
N ILE A 225 -9.22 -9.34 -3.89
CA ILE A 225 -7.88 -9.54 -3.32
C ILE A 225 -6.97 -10.07 -4.43
N ILE A 226 -5.94 -9.30 -4.81
CA ILE A 226 -4.97 -9.74 -5.82
C ILE A 226 -4.16 -10.90 -5.26
N GLU A 227 -4.08 -11.99 -6.03
CA GLU A 227 -3.40 -13.23 -5.65
C GLU A 227 -2.02 -13.40 -6.30
N ASP A 228 -1.75 -12.71 -7.43
CA ASP A 228 -0.51 -12.83 -8.21
C ASP A 228 0.69 -12.13 -7.58
N PHE A 229 0.43 -11.19 -6.68
CA PHE A 229 1.45 -10.45 -5.94
C PHE A 229 1.28 -10.64 -4.44
N THR A 230 2.40 -10.84 -3.75
CA THR A 230 2.39 -11.23 -2.34
C THR A 230 3.42 -10.44 -1.54
N GLY A 231 3.18 -10.28 -0.26
CA GLY A 231 4.21 -9.86 0.66
C GLY A 231 5.33 -10.90 0.79
N HIS A 232 6.40 -10.55 1.45
CA HIS A 232 7.61 -11.36 1.48
C HIS A 232 8.45 -11.16 2.75
N GLY A 233 9.40 -12.03 2.98
CA GLY A 233 10.52 -11.76 3.89
C GLY A 233 11.42 -10.67 3.30
N ILE A 234 12.07 -9.90 4.18
CA ILE A 234 12.97 -8.83 3.78
C ILE A 234 14.18 -8.76 4.73
N GLY A 235 15.35 -8.37 4.22
CA GLY A 235 16.57 -8.29 5.01
C GLY A 235 17.78 -7.86 4.21
N THR A 236 18.72 -8.78 4.00
CA THR A 236 19.92 -8.56 3.16
C THR A 236 19.63 -8.58 1.66
N ALA A 237 18.42 -8.98 1.27
CA ALA A 237 17.83 -8.78 -0.04
C ALA A 237 16.42 -8.21 0.12
N MET A 238 15.91 -7.53 -0.89
CA MET A 238 14.58 -6.94 -0.90
C MET A 238 13.52 -8.02 -0.76
N HIS A 239 13.52 -9.00 -1.64
CA HIS A 239 12.61 -10.13 -1.59
C HIS A 239 13.31 -11.39 -1.05
N GLN A 240 12.77 -11.95 0.02
CA GLN A 240 13.25 -13.16 0.67
C GLN A 240 12.09 -14.07 1.08
N ASP A 241 12.39 -15.32 1.39
CA ASP A 241 11.45 -16.19 2.10
C ASP A 241 11.07 -15.64 3.49
N PRO A 242 9.85 -15.87 3.95
CA PRO A 242 8.76 -16.57 3.27
C PRO A 242 7.90 -15.65 2.42
N GLU A 243 7.14 -16.21 1.48
CA GLU A 243 5.98 -15.50 0.91
C GLU A 243 4.97 -15.19 2.03
N VAL A 244 4.32 -14.02 1.90
CA VAL A 244 3.30 -13.52 2.84
C VAL A 244 2.02 -13.27 2.05
N LEU A 245 1.20 -14.31 1.91
CA LEU A 245 -0.01 -14.28 1.10
C LEU A 245 -1.09 -13.40 1.75
N ASN A 246 -1.81 -12.65 0.93
CA ASN A 246 -2.90 -11.76 1.35
C ASN A 246 -4.26 -12.47 1.41
N TYR A 247 -4.30 -13.76 1.17
CA TYR A 247 -5.47 -14.61 1.16
C TYR A 247 -5.20 -15.94 1.89
N ARG A 248 -6.27 -16.64 2.23
CA ARG A 248 -6.19 -17.92 2.94
C ARG A 248 -5.74 -19.04 2.03
N VAL A 249 -4.76 -19.78 2.48
CA VAL A 249 -4.28 -20.96 1.77
C VAL A 249 -4.46 -22.25 2.59
N ARG A 250 -4.66 -23.35 1.88
CA ARG A 250 -4.61 -24.69 2.47
C ARG A 250 -3.16 -25.12 2.60
N GLY A 251 -2.77 -25.52 3.81
CA GLY A 251 -1.42 -26.03 4.04
C GLY A 251 -0.70 -25.34 5.20
N LEU A 252 0.53 -25.79 5.44
CA LEU A 252 1.32 -25.32 6.57
C LEU A 252 2.28 -24.22 6.13
N MET A 253 1.87 -22.97 6.31
CA MET A 253 2.77 -21.83 6.20
C MET A 253 3.81 -21.82 7.34
N PRO A 254 4.97 -21.16 7.16
CA PRO A 254 6.01 -21.05 8.18
C PRO A 254 5.48 -20.53 9.51
N LYS A 255 6.07 -20.99 10.61
CA LYS A 255 5.80 -20.46 11.95
C LYS A 255 6.45 -19.09 12.10
N LEU A 256 5.71 -18.14 12.64
CA LEU A 256 6.27 -16.86 13.06
C LEU A 256 7.28 -17.05 14.20
N ARG A 257 8.44 -16.44 14.07
CA ARG A 257 9.53 -16.51 15.07
C ARG A 257 10.19 -15.14 15.24
N PRO A 258 10.71 -14.82 16.43
CA PRO A 258 11.53 -13.63 16.63
C PRO A 258 12.69 -13.56 15.62
N GLY A 259 12.95 -12.38 15.09
CA GLY A 259 13.97 -12.16 14.07
C GLY A 259 13.47 -12.26 12.63
N MET A 260 12.26 -12.74 12.38
CA MET A 260 11.62 -12.59 11.07
C MET A 260 11.25 -11.13 10.83
N VAL A 261 11.56 -10.62 9.64
CA VAL A 261 11.08 -9.32 9.17
C VAL A 261 10.33 -9.55 7.87
N LEU A 262 9.12 -9.03 7.79
CA LEU A 262 8.17 -9.31 6.73
C LEU A 262 7.64 -8.00 6.13
N ALA A 263 7.53 -7.93 4.82
CA ALA A 263 6.66 -7.01 4.13
C ALA A 263 5.23 -7.60 4.12
N VAL A 264 4.26 -6.81 4.55
CA VAL A 264 2.83 -7.17 4.59
C VAL A 264 2.10 -6.13 3.76
N GLU A 265 1.58 -6.51 2.62
CA GLU A 265 1.16 -5.59 1.57
C GLU A 265 -0.10 -6.10 0.87
N PRO A 266 -1.28 -5.99 1.49
CA PRO A 266 -2.53 -6.34 0.85
C PRO A 266 -2.77 -5.43 -0.36
N MET A 267 -3.07 -6.03 -1.51
CA MET A 267 -3.40 -5.36 -2.76
C MET A 267 -4.84 -5.69 -3.11
N LEU A 268 -5.69 -4.67 -3.14
CA LEU A 268 -7.13 -4.82 -3.35
C LEU A 268 -7.59 -4.04 -4.57
N THR A 269 -8.66 -4.53 -5.21
CA THR A 269 -9.32 -3.87 -6.34
C THR A 269 -10.77 -3.55 -6.01
N SER A 270 -11.34 -2.56 -6.69
CA SER A 270 -12.77 -2.23 -6.59
C SER A 270 -13.67 -3.05 -7.54
N GLY A 271 -13.08 -3.99 -8.30
CA GLY A 271 -13.71 -4.87 -9.27
C GLY A 271 -13.06 -6.23 -9.34
N ASP A 272 -12.82 -6.73 -10.56
CA ASP A 272 -12.20 -8.04 -10.78
C ASP A 272 -10.72 -8.04 -10.41
N ILE A 273 -10.18 -9.23 -10.13
CA ILE A 273 -8.77 -9.44 -9.83
C ILE A 273 -7.93 -9.80 -11.07
N GLU A 274 -8.57 -10.03 -12.21
CA GLU A 274 -7.85 -10.28 -13.45
C GLU A 274 -6.97 -9.07 -13.80
N ASN A 275 -5.72 -9.35 -14.12
CA ASN A 275 -4.73 -8.32 -14.38
C ASN A 275 -3.89 -8.63 -15.62
N VAL A 276 -3.26 -7.61 -16.15
CA VAL A 276 -2.40 -7.70 -17.32
C VAL A 276 -1.17 -6.82 -17.14
N THR A 277 0.00 -7.36 -17.52
CA THR A 277 1.23 -6.57 -17.60
C THR A 277 1.26 -5.81 -18.95
N GLU A 278 1.54 -4.52 -18.88
CA GLU A 278 1.68 -3.64 -20.05
C GLU A 278 2.91 -3.98 -20.89
N ASN A 279 3.01 -3.35 -22.08
CA ASN A 279 4.14 -3.55 -23.02
C ASN A 279 5.49 -3.01 -22.51
N ASP A 280 5.51 -2.39 -21.34
CA ASP A 280 6.72 -1.92 -20.67
C ASP A 280 7.36 -3.00 -19.78
N ASP A 281 6.79 -4.19 -19.77
CA ASP A 281 7.18 -5.38 -18.99
C ASP A 281 7.08 -5.21 -17.46
N TRP A 282 6.50 -4.10 -16.97
CA TRP A 282 6.41 -3.78 -15.53
C TRP A 282 5.02 -3.41 -15.06
N THR A 283 4.41 -2.40 -15.68
CA THR A 283 3.13 -1.85 -15.22
C THR A 283 2.02 -2.90 -15.28
N VAL A 284 1.42 -3.21 -14.16
CA VAL A 284 0.31 -4.18 -14.05
C VAL A 284 -0.99 -3.43 -13.81
N ARG A 285 -2.03 -3.75 -14.61
CA ARG A 285 -3.35 -3.14 -14.54
C ARG A 285 -4.45 -4.17 -14.33
N THR A 286 -5.57 -3.70 -13.78
CA THR A 286 -6.84 -4.45 -13.83
C THR A 286 -7.33 -4.54 -15.27
N VAL A 287 -7.85 -5.71 -15.66
CA VAL A 287 -8.39 -5.93 -17.03
C VAL A 287 -9.71 -5.19 -17.23
N ASP A 288 -10.53 -5.11 -16.19
CA ASP A 288 -11.85 -4.45 -16.20
C ASP A 288 -11.77 -2.92 -16.02
N GLY A 289 -10.59 -2.35 -15.78
CA GLY A 289 -10.36 -0.92 -15.53
C GLY A 289 -10.84 -0.45 -14.17
N SER A 290 -11.11 -1.36 -13.23
CA SER A 290 -11.41 -1.02 -11.84
C SER A 290 -10.21 -0.42 -11.13
N ASP A 291 -10.46 0.40 -10.10
CA ASP A 291 -9.39 1.01 -9.29
C ASP A 291 -8.71 -0.05 -8.37
N ALA A 292 -7.42 0.14 -8.11
CA ALA A 292 -6.60 -0.72 -7.26
C ALA A 292 -5.73 0.07 -6.28
#